data_f6413f31aae8d9a37262c92408a888fe
#
_entry.id   f6413f31aae8d9a37262c92408a888fe
#
_cell.length_a   1.000
_cell.length_b   1.000
_cell.length_c   1.000
_cell.angle_alpha   90.00
_cell.angle_beta   90.00
_cell.angle_gamma   90.00
#
_symmetry.space_group_name_H-M   'P 1'
#
loop_
_entity.id
_entity.type
_entity.pdbx_description
1 polymer ?
#
loop_
_entity_poly.entity_id
_entity_poly.type
_entity_poly.pdbx_seq_one_letter_code
_entity_poly.pdbx_strand_id
1 'polypeptide(L)'
;MTPVLFELPARRVALLLFILLGAPCLFSGSDTPQDDVTEGALQFTQIYSIVEHNAMDPLDADRMILNGAVRGMLSTLDPFSAFFDRDQFELLQQQARGQALGFGSVLYVTPGKVLILETAQGSPAWRAGLGPGDEIVEINGARVNRLDFNSLVGLLQRAKFQPVRLGVVRPGKVVPEDFRLKPAEVALPTVDKDFLLEPGIGYIHLAAFESKTPQEIVDALKRLDVVGDSPAGHSPSSLQGILLDLRDNHGGMVDAAVGVASLFLKPNSLVLTVQARSQPEKSYRTYPAPYQFDQPLVLLVNNNTASAAEVLAAALQEHDRALVAGQPTFGKGVVEHVIALSEKMGLALTAARYVTPCGRSLQRPLPGTALAKEVGYNTGQPEQRVPDKGREVTSVATESSTFHTDDGRPITAGGGITPDVPISSRTSDPWVTFLNQRGVFTSFASEYLTLRGKVPKSFEPDLQVLDGFKDFLGRQGVRVPEEYWAGDQPYLKVRIKTELFNLIYGLTFGDEVETRADPQVQKAAKLFPRVSELLKSTVSGSGGAR
;
A
#
# COMPACT_ATOMS: atom_id res chain seq x y z
N MET A 1 -16.54 9.21 -18.33
CA MET A 1 -16.28 7.77 -18.28
C MET A 1 -14.79 7.62 -18.04
N THR A 2 -14.41 7.27 -16.84
CA THR A 2 -13.03 7.15 -16.35
C THR A 2 -12.37 5.93 -16.96
N PRO A 3 -11.18 6.02 -17.55
CA PRO A 3 -10.38 4.86 -17.84
C PRO A 3 -9.99 4.23 -16.50
N VAL A 4 -10.31 2.97 -16.32
CA VAL A 4 -9.87 2.20 -15.17
C VAL A 4 -8.57 1.53 -15.58
N LEU A 5 -7.47 1.96 -14.96
CA LEU A 5 -6.31 1.11 -14.82
C LEU A 5 -6.81 -0.12 -14.07
N PHE A 6 -6.91 -1.25 -14.75
CA PHE A 6 -7.08 -2.53 -14.11
C PHE A 6 -5.73 -2.94 -13.51
N GLU A 7 -5.31 -2.16 -12.52
CA GLU A 7 -4.62 -2.75 -11.41
C GLU A 7 -5.62 -3.70 -10.78
N LEU A 8 -5.27 -4.96 -10.61
CA LEU A 8 -6.03 -5.92 -9.83
C LEU A 8 -6.61 -5.17 -8.63
N PRO A 9 -7.89 -5.34 -8.25
CA PRO A 9 -8.53 -4.58 -7.18
C PRO A 9 -7.89 -4.77 -5.78
N ALA A 10 -6.71 -5.35 -5.70
CA ALA A 10 -5.89 -5.44 -4.50
C ALA A 10 -5.49 -4.07 -3.91
N ARG A 11 -5.52 -2.98 -4.69
CA ARG A 11 -5.07 -1.67 -4.20
C ARG A 11 -6.14 -0.81 -3.49
N ARG A 12 -7.42 -1.19 -3.50
CA ARG A 12 -8.47 -0.37 -2.86
C ARG A 12 -9.22 -1.02 -1.70
N VAL A 13 -8.94 -2.28 -1.35
CA VAL A 13 -9.53 -2.97 -0.20
C VAL A 13 -8.45 -3.76 0.56
N ALA A 14 -7.21 -3.29 0.57
CA ALA A 14 -6.23 -3.73 1.54
C ALA A 14 -6.56 -3.09 2.90
N LEU A 15 -7.72 -3.42 3.45
CA LEU A 15 -7.93 -3.33 4.88
C LEU A 15 -7.00 -4.39 5.48
N LEU A 16 -5.90 -3.93 6.00
CA LEU A 16 -4.80 -4.63 6.63
C LEU A 16 -5.26 -5.69 7.60
N LEU A 17 -5.00 -6.92 7.28
CA LEU A 17 -5.25 -8.04 8.17
C LEU A 17 -3.95 -8.78 8.47
N PHE A 18 -3.58 -8.74 9.73
CA PHE A 18 -2.54 -9.57 10.30
C PHE A 18 -3.08 -10.96 10.56
N ILE A 19 -2.55 -11.98 9.89
CA ILE A 19 -2.81 -13.37 10.21
C ILE A 19 -1.66 -13.87 11.09
N LEU A 20 -1.90 -13.94 12.39
CA LEU A 20 -1.19 -14.88 13.27
C LEU A 20 -2.00 -16.17 13.28
N LEU A 21 -1.59 -17.15 12.48
CA LEU A 21 -2.00 -18.54 12.65
C LEU A 21 -1.41 -19.05 13.97
N GLY A 22 -2.09 -18.73 15.07
CA GLY A 22 -1.77 -19.24 16.39
C GLY A 22 -2.64 -20.44 16.71
N ALA A 23 -2.04 -21.41 17.40
CA ALA A 23 -2.68 -22.61 17.94
C ALA A 23 -3.97 -22.31 18.71
N PRO A 24 -4.89 -23.27 18.83
CA PRO A 24 -6.17 -23.06 19.50
C PRO A 24 -5.94 -22.64 20.96
N CYS A 25 -6.24 -21.38 21.28
CA CYS A 25 -6.28 -20.91 22.65
C CYS A 25 -7.47 -21.58 23.35
N LEU A 26 -7.17 -22.48 24.28
CA LEU A 26 -8.11 -22.94 25.29
C LEU A 26 -8.51 -21.71 26.14
N PHE A 27 -9.74 -21.31 26.03
CA PHE A 27 -10.35 -20.30 26.89
C PHE A 27 -10.36 -20.82 28.34
N SER A 28 -9.44 -20.35 29.16
CA SER A 28 -9.57 -20.42 30.61
C SER A 28 -10.31 -19.16 31.06
N GLY A 29 -11.52 -19.35 31.56
CA GLY A 29 -12.40 -18.29 31.99
C GLY A 29 -11.81 -17.49 33.16
N SER A 30 -11.93 -16.18 33.05
CA SER A 30 -11.89 -15.24 34.19
C SER A 30 -13.29 -14.63 34.35
N ASP A 31 -13.74 -14.57 35.60
CA ASP A 31 -15.06 -14.13 36.05
C ASP A 31 -15.49 -12.79 35.41
N THR A 32 -16.23 -12.84 34.31
CA THR A 32 -17.14 -11.76 33.89
C THR A 32 -18.54 -12.12 34.38
N PRO A 33 -19.37 -11.15 34.79
CA PRO A 33 -20.71 -11.43 35.29
C PRO A 33 -21.49 -12.17 34.19
N GLN A 34 -21.68 -13.46 34.37
CA GLN A 34 -22.36 -14.37 33.45
C GLN A 34 -23.84 -13.98 33.29
N ASP A 35 -24.36 -13.24 34.26
CA ASP A 35 -25.75 -12.76 34.30
C ASP A 35 -26.05 -11.69 33.24
N ASP A 36 -25.16 -10.69 33.04
CA ASP A 36 -25.36 -9.59 32.09
C ASP A 36 -25.36 -10.05 30.63
N VAL A 37 -24.51 -11.02 30.28
CA VAL A 37 -24.43 -11.59 28.92
C VAL A 37 -25.69 -12.41 28.59
N THR A 38 -26.19 -13.17 29.56
CA THR A 38 -27.38 -14.00 29.41
C THR A 38 -28.62 -13.11 29.25
N GLU A 39 -28.76 -12.08 30.04
CA GLU A 39 -29.85 -11.11 29.95
C GLU A 39 -29.84 -10.38 28.58
N GLY A 40 -28.67 -9.90 28.14
CA GLY A 40 -28.52 -9.25 26.84
C GLY A 40 -28.87 -10.18 25.67
N ALA A 41 -28.47 -11.46 25.73
CA ALA A 41 -28.82 -12.46 24.72
C ALA A 41 -30.33 -12.74 24.66
N LEU A 42 -30.98 -12.83 25.83
CA LEU A 42 -32.43 -12.97 25.90
C LEU A 42 -33.18 -11.78 25.34
N GLN A 43 -32.75 -10.57 25.68
CA GLN A 43 -33.33 -9.32 25.12
C GLN A 43 -33.18 -9.28 23.59
N PHE A 44 -31.98 -9.61 23.08
CA PHE A 44 -31.73 -9.67 21.63
C PHE A 44 -32.69 -10.67 20.95
N THR A 45 -32.82 -11.87 21.53
CA THR A 45 -33.71 -12.93 20.98
C THR A 45 -35.19 -12.49 20.99
N GLN A 46 -35.63 -11.81 22.04
CA GLN A 46 -36.99 -11.25 22.12
C GLN A 46 -37.23 -10.17 21.04
N ILE A 47 -36.30 -9.26 20.87
CA ILE A 47 -36.39 -8.22 19.84
C ILE A 47 -36.41 -8.85 18.45
N TYR A 48 -35.52 -9.81 18.19
CA TYR A 48 -35.48 -10.55 16.93
C TYR A 48 -36.83 -11.22 16.61
N SER A 49 -37.38 -11.92 17.59
CA SER A 49 -38.70 -12.59 17.44
C SER A 49 -39.84 -11.61 17.15
N ILE A 50 -39.83 -10.43 17.83
CA ILE A 50 -40.84 -9.39 17.54
C ILE A 50 -40.69 -8.88 16.11
N VAL A 51 -39.47 -8.64 15.65
CA VAL A 51 -39.21 -8.16 14.28
C VAL A 51 -39.61 -9.23 13.26
N GLU A 52 -39.25 -10.51 13.48
CA GLU A 52 -39.58 -11.60 12.60
C GLU A 52 -41.10 -11.78 12.42
N HIS A 53 -41.87 -11.64 13.51
CA HIS A 53 -43.32 -11.81 13.48
C HIS A 53 -44.11 -10.62 12.94
N ASN A 54 -43.54 -9.40 13.01
CA ASN A 54 -44.25 -8.18 12.67
C ASN A 54 -43.72 -7.46 11.43
N ALA A 55 -42.57 -7.87 10.88
CA ALA A 55 -42.06 -7.26 9.65
C ALA A 55 -42.99 -7.56 8.47
N MET A 56 -43.18 -6.57 7.60
CA MET A 56 -44.03 -6.69 6.42
C MET A 56 -43.55 -7.76 5.46
N ASP A 57 -42.25 -7.88 5.27
CA ASP A 57 -41.61 -8.82 4.37
C ASP A 57 -40.94 -9.94 5.16
N PRO A 58 -40.87 -11.18 4.61
CA PRO A 58 -40.11 -12.27 5.22
C PRO A 58 -38.64 -11.88 5.44
N LEU A 59 -38.11 -12.21 6.60
CA LEU A 59 -36.72 -11.89 6.97
C LEU A 59 -35.82 -13.10 6.67
N ASP A 60 -34.65 -12.79 6.09
CA ASP A 60 -33.54 -13.72 6.02
C ASP A 60 -32.73 -13.62 7.33
N ALA A 61 -32.76 -14.72 8.13
CA ALA A 61 -32.11 -14.78 9.43
C ALA A 61 -30.58 -14.49 9.34
N ASP A 62 -29.91 -15.08 8.35
CA ASP A 62 -28.46 -14.85 8.16
C ASP A 62 -28.16 -13.38 7.84
N ARG A 63 -28.97 -12.77 7.01
CA ARG A 63 -28.82 -11.35 6.69
C ARG A 63 -29.08 -10.45 7.89
N MET A 64 -30.10 -10.75 8.69
CA MET A 64 -30.44 -9.96 9.86
C MET A 64 -29.42 -10.10 10.98
N ILE A 65 -29.01 -11.33 11.29
CA ILE A 65 -28.09 -11.61 12.40
C ILE A 65 -26.66 -11.29 11.99
N LEU A 66 -26.14 -11.91 10.94
CA LEU A 66 -24.73 -11.81 10.58
C LEU A 66 -24.39 -10.47 9.94
N ASN A 67 -25.17 -10.02 8.96
CA ASN A 67 -24.91 -8.76 8.27
C ASN A 67 -25.50 -7.53 8.98
N GLY A 68 -26.47 -7.72 9.86
CA GLY A 68 -27.08 -6.68 10.69
C GLY A 68 -26.46 -6.60 12.08
N ALA A 69 -26.90 -7.48 12.97
CA ALA A 69 -26.58 -7.42 14.39
C ALA A 69 -25.09 -7.60 14.69
N VAL A 70 -24.44 -8.61 14.11
CA VAL A 70 -22.99 -8.87 14.33
C VAL A 70 -22.15 -7.70 13.80
N ARG A 71 -22.42 -7.22 12.60
CA ARG A 71 -21.69 -6.04 12.05
C ARG A 71 -21.97 -4.78 12.87
N GLY A 72 -23.20 -4.59 13.33
CA GLY A 72 -23.55 -3.48 14.23
C GLY A 72 -22.75 -3.52 15.54
N MET A 73 -22.68 -4.67 16.18
CA MET A 73 -21.89 -4.90 17.39
C MET A 73 -20.40 -4.60 17.17
N LEU A 74 -19.82 -5.11 16.09
CA LEU A 74 -18.40 -4.91 15.78
C LEU A 74 -18.08 -3.44 15.49
N SER A 75 -18.96 -2.73 14.80
CA SER A 75 -18.77 -1.30 14.47
C SER A 75 -18.73 -0.39 15.72
N THR A 76 -19.25 -0.86 16.87
CA THR A 76 -19.15 -0.12 18.15
C THR A 76 -17.78 -0.26 18.82
N LEU A 77 -17.01 -1.28 18.44
CA LEU A 77 -15.67 -1.50 18.98
C LEU A 77 -14.67 -0.56 18.31
N ASP A 78 -14.55 -0.69 16.99
CA ASP A 78 -13.61 0.06 16.15
C ASP A 78 -13.91 -0.20 14.66
N PRO A 79 -13.32 0.58 13.72
CA PRO A 79 -13.53 0.37 12.29
C PRO A 79 -12.74 -0.80 11.69
N PHE A 80 -11.89 -1.47 12.46
CA PHE A 80 -11.03 -2.57 11.99
C PHE A 80 -11.62 -3.94 12.31
N SER A 81 -12.46 -4.03 13.38
CA SER A 81 -13.18 -5.25 13.70
C SER A 81 -14.28 -5.50 12.69
N ALA A 82 -14.25 -6.67 12.01
CA ALA A 82 -15.14 -6.95 10.90
C ALA A 82 -15.56 -8.42 10.84
N PHE A 83 -16.81 -8.66 10.41
CA PHE A 83 -17.29 -9.98 10.05
C PHE A 83 -17.16 -10.19 8.54
N PHE A 84 -16.62 -11.34 8.14
CA PHE A 84 -16.46 -11.77 6.76
C PHE A 84 -17.42 -12.91 6.45
N ASP A 85 -18.25 -12.70 5.44
CA ASP A 85 -19.00 -13.77 4.81
C ASP A 85 -18.07 -14.69 3.99
N ARG A 86 -18.64 -15.72 3.36
CA ARG A 86 -17.89 -16.72 2.63
C ARG A 86 -16.95 -16.13 1.58
N ASP A 87 -17.48 -15.25 0.74
CA ASP A 87 -16.73 -14.74 -0.41
C ASP A 87 -15.64 -13.77 0.06
N GLN A 88 -15.94 -12.98 1.08
CA GLN A 88 -15.00 -12.05 1.70
C GLN A 88 -13.89 -12.79 2.45
N PHE A 89 -14.22 -13.88 3.17
CA PHE A 89 -13.25 -14.67 3.92
C PHE A 89 -12.31 -15.45 3.00
N GLU A 90 -12.83 -16.01 1.91
CA GLU A 90 -12.03 -16.68 0.90
C GLU A 90 -11.06 -15.70 0.21
N LEU A 91 -11.53 -14.51 -0.15
CA LEU A 91 -10.70 -13.44 -0.70
C LEU A 91 -9.61 -13.03 0.27
N LEU A 92 -9.94 -12.88 1.57
CA LEU A 92 -9.01 -12.58 2.62
C LEU A 92 -7.90 -13.61 2.74
N GLN A 93 -8.27 -14.90 2.74
CA GLN A 93 -7.29 -15.98 2.80
C GLN A 93 -6.37 -16.02 1.58
N GLN A 94 -6.89 -15.71 0.37
CA GLN A 94 -6.10 -15.62 -0.84
C GLN A 94 -5.09 -14.46 -0.76
N GLN A 95 -5.53 -13.29 -0.29
CA GLN A 95 -4.66 -12.12 -0.10
C GLN A 95 -3.55 -12.39 0.93
N ALA A 96 -3.89 -13.09 2.01
CA ALA A 96 -2.92 -13.44 3.05
C ALA A 96 -1.80 -14.39 2.56
N ARG A 97 -2.03 -15.14 1.49
CA ARG A 97 -1.01 -15.99 0.86
C ARG A 97 -0.08 -15.21 -0.08
N GLY A 98 -0.32 -13.90 -0.29
CA GLY A 98 0.45 -13.08 -1.22
C GLY A 98 0.35 -13.55 -2.68
N GLN A 99 -0.76 -14.19 -3.02
CA GLN A 99 -0.99 -14.79 -4.33
C GLN A 99 -2.29 -14.26 -4.92
N ALA A 100 -2.27 -13.92 -6.19
CA ALA A 100 -3.46 -13.57 -6.94
C ALA A 100 -3.73 -14.63 -8.01
N LEU A 101 -4.93 -15.17 -8.02
CA LEU A 101 -5.33 -16.05 -9.12
C LEU A 101 -5.58 -15.20 -10.37
N GLY A 102 -4.93 -15.56 -11.48
CA GLY A 102 -5.07 -14.84 -12.72
C GLY A 102 -4.02 -15.21 -13.77
N PHE A 103 -3.78 -14.30 -14.69
CA PHE A 103 -2.82 -14.50 -15.78
C PHE A 103 -1.51 -13.75 -15.58
N GLY A 104 -1.42 -12.88 -14.55
CA GLY A 104 -0.24 -12.08 -14.25
C GLY A 104 0.00 -10.96 -15.26
N SER A 105 -1.08 -10.34 -15.76
CA SER A 105 -1.00 -9.20 -16.67
C SER A 105 -1.58 -7.96 -16.00
N VAL A 106 -0.90 -6.83 -16.15
CA VAL A 106 -1.47 -5.51 -15.86
C VAL A 106 -2.06 -4.96 -17.15
N LEU A 107 -3.34 -4.58 -17.10
CA LEU A 107 -4.09 -4.16 -18.28
C LEU A 107 -4.50 -2.68 -18.17
N TYR A 108 -4.33 -1.96 -19.26
CA TYR A 108 -5.00 -0.69 -19.48
C TYR A 108 -6.31 -0.93 -20.25
N VAL A 109 -7.44 -0.53 -19.65
CA VAL A 109 -8.77 -0.80 -20.19
C VAL A 109 -9.53 0.50 -20.40
N THR A 110 -9.95 0.73 -21.64
CA THR A 110 -10.86 1.81 -22.03
C THR A 110 -12.00 1.24 -22.89
N PRO A 111 -13.09 1.98 -23.10
CA PRO A 111 -14.12 1.55 -24.03
C PRO A 111 -13.55 1.16 -25.39
N GLY A 112 -13.74 -0.10 -25.77
CA GLY A 112 -13.29 -0.63 -27.05
C GLY A 112 -11.81 -0.97 -27.17
N LYS A 113 -10.98 -0.79 -26.12
CA LYS A 113 -9.53 -1.05 -26.17
C LYS A 113 -9.00 -1.65 -24.88
N VAL A 114 -8.17 -2.69 -25.00
CA VAL A 114 -7.44 -3.32 -23.89
C VAL A 114 -6.00 -3.49 -24.30
N LEU A 115 -5.06 -2.88 -23.55
CA LEU A 115 -3.62 -3.00 -23.78
C LEU A 115 -2.97 -3.71 -22.59
N ILE A 116 -1.98 -4.55 -22.88
CA ILE A 116 -1.10 -5.12 -21.85
C ILE A 116 0.00 -4.10 -21.57
N LEU A 117 0.12 -3.69 -20.31
CA LEU A 117 1.19 -2.79 -19.85
C LEU A 117 2.36 -3.57 -19.27
N GLU A 118 2.08 -4.72 -18.64
CA GLU A 118 3.11 -5.56 -18.04
C GLU A 118 2.64 -7.00 -17.91
N THR A 119 3.60 -7.93 -17.85
CA THR A 119 3.36 -9.33 -17.49
C THR A 119 4.36 -9.76 -16.41
N ALA A 120 3.86 -10.27 -15.29
CA ALA A 120 4.70 -10.76 -14.21
C ALA A 120 5.55 -11.95 -14.68
N GLN A 121 6.84 -11.92 -14.40
CA GLN A 121 7.77 -12.98 -14.79
C GLN A 121 7.30 -14.35 -14.29
N GLY A 122 7.32 -15.35 -15.15
CA GLY A 122 6.86 -16.71 -14.82
C GLY A 122 5.35 -16.89 -14.73
N SER A 123 4.55 -15.84 -15.00
CA SER A 123 3.08 -15.92 -15.06
C SER A 123 2.58 -16.62 -16.34
N PRO A 124 1.30 -17.03 -16.41
CA PRO A 124 0.72 -17.59 -17.62
C PRO A 124 0.84 -16.68 -18.86
N ALA A 125 0.63 -15.38 -18.70
CA ALA A 125 0.76 -14.42 -19.79
C ALA A 125 2.21 -14.27 -20.25
N TRP A 126 3.15 -14.18 -19.32
CA TRP A 126 4.58 -14.10 -19.62
C TRP A 126 5.08 -15.36 -20.36
N ARG A 127 4.70 -16.57 -19.88
CA ARG A 127 5.08 -17.84 -20.53
C ARG A 127 4.50 -17.98 -21.94
N ALA A 128 3.34 -17.37 -22.18
CA ALA A 128 2.74 -17.30 -23.51
C ALA A 128 3.43 -16.27 -24.43
N GLY A 129 4.38 -15.48 -23.90
CA GLY A 129 5.10 -14.46 -24.64
C GLY A 129 4.29 -13.19 -24.87
N LEU A 130 3.26 -12.93 -24.07
CA LEU A 130 2.56 -11.65 -24.03
C LEU A 130 3.40 -10.61 -23.31
N GLY A 131 3.29 -9.34 -23.73
CA GLY A 131 4.08 -8.27 -23.13
C GLY A 131 3.53 -6.87 -23.37
N PRO A 132 4.28 -5.84 -22.93
CA PRO A 132 3.87 -4.44 -23.07
C PRO A 132 3.54 -4.04 -24.51
N GLY A 133 2.45 -3.29 -24.67
CA GLY A 133 1.95 -2.80 -25.96
C GLY A 133 1.10 -3.80 -26.75
N ASP A 134 0.99 -5.06 -26.32
CA ASP A 134 0.08 -6.04 -26.92
C ASP A 134 -1.38 -5.59 -26.71
N GLU A 135 -2.18 -5.55 -27.79
CA GLU A 135 -3.59 -5.17 -27.74
C GLU A 135 -4.49 -6.40 -27.79
N ILE A 136 -5.29 -6.62 -26.75
CA ILE A 136 -6.30 -7.68 -26.71
C ILE A 136 -7.52 -7.19 -27.47
N VAL A 137 -7.77 -7.76 -28.65
CA VAL A 137 -8.90 -7.40 -29.52
C VAL A 137 -10.07 -8.37 -29.43
N GLU A 138 -9.85 -9.58 -28.89
CA GLU A 138 -10.88 -10.61 -28.72
C GLU A 138 -10.66 -11.39 -27.42
N ILE A 139 -11.74 -11.66 -26.67
CA ILE A 139 -11.75 -12.46 -25.45
C ILE A 139 -12.86 -13.51 -25.58
N ASN A 140 -12.49 -14.80 -25.64
CA ASN A 140 -13.43 -15.93 -25.80
C ASN A 140 -14.43 -15.74 -26.96
N GLY A 141 -13.99 -15.20 -28.09
CA GLY A 141 -14.83 -14.94 -29.28
C GLY A 141 -15.57 -13.60 -29.25
N ALA A 142 -15.58 -12.89 -28.11
CA ALA A 142 -16.17 -11.56 -28.03
C ALA A 142 -15.16 -10.48 -28.44
N ARG A 143 -15.51 -9.68 -29.45
CA ARG A 143 -14.65 -8.57 -29.90
C ARG A 143 -14.72 -7.41 -28.93
N VAL A 144 -13.57 -6.98 -28.41
CA VAL A 144 -13.42 -5.91 -27.41
C VAL A 144 -14.07 -4.59 -27.89
N ASN A 145 -13.90 -4.21 -29.13
CA ASN A 145 -14.42 -2.97 -29.70
C ASN A 145 -15.95 -2.93 -29.88
N ARG A 146 -16.64 -4.05 -29.63
CA ARG A 146 -18.12 -4.14 -29.67
C ARG A 146 -18.75 -4.18 -28.29
N LEU A 147 -17.95 -4.20 -27.22
CA LEU A 147 -18.42 -4.26 -25.85
C LEU A 147 -18.50 -2.85 -25.25
N ASP A 148 -19.56 -2.59 -24.53
CA ASP A 148 -19.58 -1.44 -23.62
C ASP A 148 -18.61 -1.67 -22.45
N PHE A 149 -18.25 -0.59 -21.76
CA PHE A 149 -17.22 -0.65 -20.72
C PHE A 149 -17.56 -1.63 -19.58
N ASN A 150 -18.81 -1.65 -19.12
CA ASN A 150 -19.21 -2.52 -18.01
C ASN A 150 -19.21 -4.00 -18.42
N SER A 151 -19.67 -4.30 -19.63
CA SER A 151 -19.61 -5.64 -20.21
C SER A 151 -18.19 -6.14 -20.38
N LEU A 152 -17.27 -5.26 -20.83
CA LEU A 152 -15.85 -5.57 -20.98
C LEU A 152 -15.20 -5.86 -19.61
N VAL A 153 -15.43 -5.01 -18.61
CA VAL A 153 -14.96 -5.19 -17.25
C VAL A 153 -15.48 -6.51 -16.66
N GLY A 154 -16.77 -6.77 -16.79
CA GLY A 154 -17.37 -8.01 -16.32
C GLY A 154 -16.80 -9.26 -17.02
N LEU A 155 -16.48 -9.16 -18.31
CA LEU A 155 -15.85 -10.26 -19.06
C LEU A 155 -14.42 -10.53 -18.55
N LEU A 156 -13.62 -9.48 -18.35
CA LEU A 156 -12.26 -9.58 -17.81
C LEU A 156 -12.24 -10.15 -16.39
N GLN A 157 -13.18 -9.76 -15.53
CA GLN A 157 -13.30 -10.28 -14.17
C GLN A 157 -13.61 -11.78 -14.15
N ARG A 158 -14.54 -12.23 -15.01
CA ARG A 158 -14.87 -13.66 -15.10
C ARG A 158 -13.74 -14.48 -15.74
N ALA A 159 -13.06 -13.91 -16.74
CA ALA A 159 -11.97 -14.58 -17.45
C ALA A 159 -10.82 -14.98 -16.52
N LYS A 160 -10.50 -14.21 -15.50
CA LYS A 160 -9.36 -14.50 -14.60
C LYS A 160 -9.51 -15.80 -13.77
N PHE A 161 -10.71 -16.37 -13.69
CA PHE A 161 -10.97 -17.62 -12.95
C PHE A 161 -11.09 -18.87 -13.85
N GLN A 162 -11.05 -18.71 -15.17
CA GLN A 162 -11.28 -19.77 -16.13
C GLN A 162 -10.25 -19.71 -17.28
N PRO A 163 -10.01 -20.83 -17.98
CA PRO A 163 -9.22 -20.79 -19.21
C PRO A 163 -9.80 -19.78 -20.20
N VAL A 164 -8.93 -18.96 -20.78
CA VAL A 164 -9.32 -17.89 -21.70
C VAL A 164 -8.62 -18.07 -23.05
N ARG A 165 -9.34 -17.74 -24.13
CA ARG A 165 -8.78 -17.55 -25.48
C ARG A 165 -8.73 -16.07 -25.76
N LEU A 166 -7.56 -15.56 -26.12
CA LEU A 166 -7.33 -14.16 -26.46
C LEU A 166 -6.90 -14.03 -27.91
N GLY A 167 -7.54 -13.13 -28.65
CA GLY A 167 -7.01 -12.62 -29.91
C GLY A 167 -6.19 -11.37 -29.61
N VAL A 168 -4.91 -11.35 -29.95
CA VAL A 168 -3.98 -10.28 -29.58
C VAL A 168 -3.28 -9.73 -30.81
N VAL A 169 -3.28 -8.41 -30.96
CA VAL A 169 -2.54 -7.69 -32.00
C VAL A 169 -1.25 -7.15 -31.38
N ARG A 170 -0.14 -7.55 -31.95
CA ARG A 170 1.19 -7.10 -31.52
C ARG A 170 1.51 -5.70 -32.06
N PRO A 171 2.34 -4.90 -31.35
CA PRO A 171 2.81 -3.62 -31.87
C PRO A 171 3.41 -3.74 -33.28
N GLY A 172 2.88 -2.96 -34.22
CA GLY A 172 3.33 -2.95 -35.62
C GLY A 172 2.75 -4.07 -36.50
N LYS A 173 1.85 -4.93 -35.97
CA LYS A 173 1.10 -5.93 -36.71
C LYS A 173 -0.37 -5.53 -36.82
N VAL A 174 -1.08 -6.09 -37.80
CA VAL A 174 -2.53 -5.86 -38.02
C VAL A 174 -3.34 -7.15 -37.86
N VAL A 175 -2.69 -8.30 -37.89
CA VAL A 175 -3.35 -9.60 -37.80
C VAL A 175 -3.29 -10.10 -36.36
N PRO A 176 -4.44 -10.44 -35.76
CA PRO A 176 -4.47 -11.01 -34.42
C PRO A 176 -3.81 -12.40 -34.37
N GLU A 177 -3.06 -12.64 -33.31
CA GLU A 177 -2.53 -13.95 -32.94
C GLU A 177 -3.39 -14.55 -31.82
N ASP A 178 -3.62 -15.86 -31.84
CA ASP A 178 -4.43 -16.57 -30.84
C ASP A 178 -3.58 -17.08 -29.68
N PHE A 179 -4.00 -16.74 -28.46
CA PHE A 179 -3.39 -17.21 -27.21
C PHE A 179 -4.42 -17.94 -26.36
N ARG A 180 -3.99 -19.05 -25.75
CA ARG A 180 -4.81 -19.79 -24.78
C ARG A 180 -4.10 -19.79 -23.44
N LEU A 181 -4.72 -19.17 -22.44
CA LEU A 181 -4.18 -19.06 -21.10
C LEU A 181 -5.05 -19.84 -20.11
N LYS A 182 -4.38 -20.47 -19.15
CA LYS A 182 -5.03 -21.03 -17.95
C LYS A 182 -4.63 -20.15 -16.77
N PRO A 183 -5.57 -19.76 -15.90
CA PRO A 183 -5.24 -18.98 -14.72
C PRO A 183 -4.35 -19.82 -13.79
N ALA A 184 -3.45 -19.15 -13.10
CA ALA A 184 -2.57 -19.72 -12.09
C ALA A 184 -2.43 -18.75 -10.92
N GLU A 185 -1.93 -19.24 -9.80
CA GLU A 185 -1.48 -18.38 -8.72
C GLU A 185 -0.24 -17.61 -9.18
N VAL A 186 -0.33 -16.28 -9.12
CA VAL A 186 0.75 -15.36 -9.48
C VAL A 186 1.22 -14.65 -8.22
N ALA A 187 2.49 -14.81 -7.88
CA ALA A 187 3.10 -14.06 -6.79
C ALA A 187 3.25 -12.59 -7.22
N LEU A 188 2.74 -11.67 -6.40
CA LEU A 188 2.94 -10.25 -6.60
C LEU A 188 4.22 -9.83 -5.86
N PRO A 189 5.16 -9.10 -6.48
CA PRO A 189 6.34 -8.61 -5.77
C PRO A 189 5.94 -7.61 -4.70
N THR A 190 6.60 -7.65 -3.55
CA THR A 190 6.44 -6.65 -2.49
C THR A 190 7.38 -5.48 -2.70
N VAL A 191 8.54 -5.72 -3.31
CA VAL A 191 9.40 -4.68 -3.90
C VAL A 191 9.01 -4.59 -5.38
N ASP A 192 8.24 -3.58 -5.74
CA ASP A 192 7.74 -3.41 -7.11
C ASP A 192 8.59 -2.46 -7.96
N LYS A 193 9.46 -1.65 -7.32
CA LYS A 193 10.38 -0.73 -8.01
C LYS A 193 11.73 -0.70 -7.31
N ASP A 194 12.80 -0.91 -8.07
CA ASP A 194 14.17 -0.72 -7.61
C ASP A 194 15.06 -0.25 -8.77
N PHE A 195 15.75 0.85 -8.58
CA PHE A 195 16.69 1.42 -9.55
C PHE A 195 17.64 2.44 -8.89
N LEU A 196 18.75 2.76 -9.54
CA LEU A 196 19.62 3.85 -9.10
C LEU A 196 18.96 5.20 -9.41
N LEU A 197 18.56 5.95 -8.39
CA LEU A 197 17.95 7.28 -8.53
C LEU A 197 18.99 8.29 -9.04
N GLU A 198 20.18 8.27 -8.43
CA GLU A 198 21.38 9.04 -8.76
C GLU A 198 22.59 8.13 -8.57
N PRO A 199 23.79 8.49 -9.09
CA PRO A 199 25.01 7.72 -8.84
C PRO A 199 25.23 7.50 -7.34
N GLY A 200 25.24 6.25 -6.91
CA GLY A 200 25.40 5.86 -5.51
C GLY A 200 24.13 5.93 -4.65
N ILE A 201 23.01 6.44 -5.14
CA ILE A 201 21.74 6.47 -4.40
C ILE A 201 20.75 5.50 -5.02
N GLY A 202 20.42 4.45 -4.28
CA GLY A 202 19.38 3.50 -4.65
C GLY A 202 17.98 3.99 -4.25
N TYR A 203 17.00 3.69 -5.08
CA TYR A 203 15.58 3.84 -4.78
C TYR A 203 14.96 2.46 -4.72
N ILE A 204 14.18 2.21 -3.66
CA ILE A 204 13.41 0.98 -3.49
C ILE A 204 12.00 1.39 -3.05
N HIS A 205 10.98 0.98 -3.79
CA HIS A 205 9.59 1.11 -3.35
C HIS A 205 9.12 -0.23 -2.79
N LEU A 206 8.63 -0.20 -1.56
CA LEU A 206 8.08 -1.34 -0.85
C LEU A 206 6.56 -1.20 -0.76
N ALA A 207 5.83 -1.99 -1.54
CA ALA A 207 4.38 -1.88 -1.68
C ALA A 207 3.61 -2.58 -0.55
N ALA A 208 4.16 -3.64 0.05
CA ALA A 208 3.53 -4.43 1.11
C ALA A 208 4.55 -5.23 1.92
N PHE A 209 4.11 -5.79 3.04
CA PHE A 209 4.91 -6.69 3.88
C PHE A 209 4.36 -8.12 3.84
N GLU A 210 5.11 -9.03 3.22
CA GLU A 210 4.83 -10.47 3.14
C GLU A 210 6.05 -11.27 3.59
N SER A 211 5.92 -12.58 3.78
CA SER A 211 7.02 -13.44 4.25
C SER A 211 8.29 -13.37 3.41
N LYS A 212 8.16 -13.09 2.11
CA LYS A 212 9.28 -12.97 1.15
C LYS A 212 9.93 -11.58 1.13
N THR A 213 9.29 -10.55 1.72
CA THR A 213 9.74 -9.15 1.64
C THR A 213 11.19 -8.93 2.10
N PRO A 214 11.68 -9.50 3.21
CA PRO A 214 13.08 -9.32 3.61
C PRO A 214 14.06 -9.81 2.54
N GLN A 215 13.74 -10.93 1.88
CA GLN A 215 14.58 -11.47 0.81
C GLN A 215 14.50 -10.59 -0.46
N GLU A 216 13.31 -10.10 -0.82
CA GLU A 216 13.15 -9.20 -1.98
C GLU A 216 13.91 -7.88 -1.79
N ILE A 217 13.96 -7.33 -0.57
CA ILE A 217 14.80 -6.16 -0.24
C ILE A 217 16.29 -6.50 -0.40
N VAL A 218 16.75 -7.65 0.12
CA VAL A 218 18.16 -8.10 -0.07
C VAL A 218 18.49 -8.23 -1.54
N ASP A 219 17.62 -8.81 -2.34
CA ASP A 219 17.84 -8.98 -3.78
C ASP A 219 17.84 -7.64 -4.52
N ALA A 220 16.99 -6.67 -4.13
CA ALA A 220 17.02 -5.31 -4.64
C ALA A 220 18.34 -4.61 -4.30
N LEU A 221 18.78 -4.67 -3.04
CA LEU A 221 20.05 -4.08 -2.61
C LEU A 221 21.23 -4.66 -3.40
N LYS A 222 21.25 -5.97 -3.63
CA LYS A 222 22.29 -6.62 -4.45
C LYS A 222 22.27 -6.15 -5.90
N ARG A 223 21.07 -6.01 -6.52
CA ARG A 223 20.97 -5.50 -7.90
C ARG A 223 21.49 -4.08 -8.02
N LEU A 224 21.21 -3.24 -7.02
CA LEU A 224 21.63 -1.84 -7.01
C LEU A 224 23.14 -1.68 -6.76
N ASP A 225 23.76 -2.62 -6.04
CA ASP A 225 25.20 -2.58 -5.69
C ASP A 225 26.11 -3.12 -6.81
N VAL A 226 25.60 -4.00 -7.68
CA VAL A 226 26.35 -4.70 -8.74
C VAL A 226 26.70 -3.80 -9.94
N VAL A 227 26.24 -2.54 -10.00
CA VAL A 227 26.58 -1.61 -11.12
C VAL A 227 28.05 -1.13 -11.09
N GLY A 228 28.86 -1.66 -10.19
CA GLY A 228 30.32 -1.44 -10.14
C GLY A 228 31.08 -2.76 -10.42
N ASP A 229 31.16 -3.19 -11.68
CA ASP A 229 32.06 -4.26 -12.09
C ASP A 229 33.53 -3.92 -11.72
N SER A 230 33.97 -4.44 -10.59
CA SER A 230 35.40 -4.49 -10.28
C SER A 230 35.79 -5.94 -10.07
N PRO A 231 36.69 -6.52 -10.90
CA PRO A 231 37.07 -7.94 -10.84
C PRO A 231 38.01 -8.31 -9.69
N ALA A 232 38.12 -7.47 -8.66
CA ALA A 232 38.99 -7.75 -7.51
C ALA A 232 38.19 -7.66 -6.23
N GLY A 233 38.07 -8.75 -5.52
CA GLY A 233 37.32 -8.92 -4.27
C GLY A 233 37.50 -7.78 -3.27
N HIS A 234 36.39 -7.38 -2.62
CA HIS A 234 36.26 -6.30 -1.64
C HIS A 234 36.37 -4.89 -2.21
N SER A 235 35.56 -4.53 -3.22
CA SER A 235 35.23 -3.12 -3.45
C SER A 235 34.23 -2.66 -2.38
N PRO A 236 34.42 -1.44 -1.79
CA PRO A 236 33.39 -0.86 -0.97
C PRO A 236 32.11 -0.76 -1.80
N SER A 237 30.95 -1.03 -1.17
CA SER A 237 29.63 -0.90 -1.79
C SER A 237 29.58 0.36 -2.64
N SER A 238 29.13 0.26 -3.90
CA SER A 238 28.92 1.41 -4.76
C SER A 238 27.75 2.27 -4.27
N LEU A 239 26.88 1.68 -3.43
CA LEU A 239 25.77 2.36 -2.81
C LEU A 239 26.25 3.26 -1.64
N GLN A 240 25.94 4.54 -1.74
CA GLN A 240 26.20 5.55 -0.72
C GLN A 240 24.96 5.80 0.15
N GLY A 241 23.78 5.34 -0.27
CA GLY A 241 22.54 5.47 0.46
C GLY A 241 21.33 4.88 -0.26
N ILE A 242 20.25 4.68 0.49
CA ILE A 242 18.98 4.17 -0.02
C ILE A 242 17.83 5.10 0.36
N LEU A 243 17.01 5.44 -0.63
CA LEU A 243 15.68 6.01 -0.43
C LEU A 243 14.67 4.84 -0.47
N LEU A 244 14.17 4.45 0.71
CA LEU A 244 13.13 3.44 0.85
C LEU A 244 11.78 4.13 0.88
N ASP A 245 11.00 3.96 -0.18
CA ASP A 245 9.67 4.57 -0.33
C ASP A 245 8.61 3.62 0.21
N LEU A 246 7.94 4.06 1.28
CA LEU A 246 6.83 3.38 1.95
C LEU A 246 5.49 4.08 1.69
N ARG A 247 5.45 5.04 0.77
CA ARG A 247 4.18 5.70 0.40
C ARG A 247 3.21 4.67 -0.16
N ASP A 248 1.95 4.81 0.21
CA ASP A 248 0.86 3.91 -0.18
C ASP A 248 1.05 2.44 0.27
N ASN A 249 2.02 2.17 1.15
CA ASN A 249 2.20 0.87 1.78
C ASN A 249 1.27 0.74 2.99
N HIS A 250 0.22 -0.05 2.85
CA HIS A 250 -0.75 -0.28 3.91
C HIS A 250 -0.28 -1.26 5.00
N GLY A 251 0.95 -1.75 4.95
CA GLY A 251 1.53 -2.70 5.90
C GLY A 251 1.49 -4.15 5.40
N GLY A 252 1.15 -5.06 6.27
CA GLY A 252 1.13 -6.50 6.04
C GLY A 252 1.67 -7.27 7.26
N MET A 253 2.53 -8.26 7.08
CA MET A 253 3.03 -9.11 8.16
C MET A 253 4.05 -8.39 9.05
N VAL A 254 3.84 -8.38 10.37
CA VAL A 254 4.79 -7.81 11.36
C VAL A 254 6.14 -8.51 11.30
N ASP A 255 6.13 -9.84 11.22
CA ASP A 255 7.38 -10.60 11.15
C ASP A 255 8.22 -10.21 9.93
N ALA A 256 7.58 -9.86 8.81
CA ALA A 256 8.26 -9.31 7.64
C ALA A 256 8.86 -7.92 7.91
N ALA A 257 8.13 -7.04 8.62
CA ALA A 257 8.66 -5.74 9.01
C ALA A 257 9.86 -5.88 9.97
N VAL A 258 9.81 -6.82 10.92
CA VAL A 258 10.95 -7.17 11.79
C VAL A 258 12.13 -7.70 10.96
N GLY A 259 11.85 -8.54 9.95
CA GLY A 259 12.85 -9.03 9.02
C GLY A 259 13.53 -7.92 8.23
N VAL A 260 12.76 -6.98 7.71
CA VAL A 260 13.30 -5.79 7.01
C VAL A 260 14.08 -4.89 7.99
N ALA A 261 13.55 -4.64 9.20
CA ALA A 261 14.27 -3.89 10.23
C ALA A 261 15.62 -4.52 10.57
N SER A 262 15.71 -5.87 10.55
CA SER A 262 16.96 -6.61 10.82
C SER A 262 18.05 -6.39 9.78
N LEU A 263 17.69 -5.93 8.57
CA LEU A 263 18.67 -5.55 7.53
C LEU A 263 19.36 -4.21 7.83
N PHE A 264 18.75 -3.36 8.67
CA PHE A 264 19.17 -1.98 8.89
C PHE A 264 19.55 -1.67 10.35
N LEU A 265 19.08 -2.46 11.31
CA LEU A 265 19.35 -2.29 12.74
C LEU A 265 20.28 -3.38 13.26
N LYS A 266 21.02 -3.09 14.32
CA LYS A 266 21.84 -4.10 15.01
C LYS A 266 20.98 -5.25 15.50
N PRO A 267 21.51 -6.49 15.59
CA PRO A 267 20.80 -7.61 16.20
C PRO A 267 20.35 -7.29 17.62
N ASN A 268 19.18 -7.80 18.01
CA ASN A 268 18.54 -7.61 19.31
C ASN A 268 18.00 -6.17 19.56
N SER A 269 17.93 -5.29 18.56
CA SER A 269 17.24 -3.99 18.68
C SER A 269 15.73 -4.22 18.81
N LEU A 270 15.06 -3.49 19.70
CA LEU A 270 13.61 -3.57 19.86
C LEU A 270 12.92 -2.94 18.63
N VAL A 271 12.01 -3.67 18.00
CA VAL A 271 11.24 -3.15 16.84
C VAL A 271 9.86 -2.69 17.31
N LEU A 272 9.19 -3.50 18.13
CA LEU A 272 7.90 -3.17 18.73
C LEU A 272 7.62 -4.08 19.92
N THR A 273 6.67 -3.67 20.74
CA THR A 273 6.01 -4.51 21.76
C THR A 273 4.52 -4.60 21.44
N VAL A 274 3.96 -5.81 21.53
CA VAL A 274 2.53 -6.07 21.39
C VAL A 274 1.93 -6.22 22.79
N GLN A 275 0.94 -5.39 23.09
CA GLN A 275 0.20 -5.41 24.35
C GLN A 275 -1.23 -5.89 24.09
N ALA A 276 -1.62 -6.99 24.72
CA ALA A 276 -2.96 -7.56 24.63
C ALA A 276 -3.63 -7.60 26.01
N ARG A 277 -4.95 -7.61 26.04
CA ARG A 277 -5.73 -7.59 27.30
C ARG A 277 -5.48 -8.81 28.19
N SER A 278 -5.35 -9.99 27.59
CA SER A 278 -5.35 -11.27 28.31
C SER A 278 -4.10 -12.11 28.09
N GLN A 279 -3.02 -11.51 27.53
CA GLN A 279 -1.77 -12.19 27.27
C GLN A 279 -0.60 -11.35 27.74
N PRO A 280 0.52 -11.96 28.15
CA PRO A 280 1.75 -11.22 28.45
C PRO A 280 2.21 -10.39 27.24
N GLU A 281 2.85 -9.26 27.52
CA GLU A 281 3.46 -8.44 26.47
C GLU A 281 4.47 -9.26 25.66
N LYS A 282 4.44 -9.10 24.33
CA LYS A 282 5.38 -9.76 23.42
C LYS A 282 6.23 -8.72 22.72
N SER A 283 7.53 -8.72 22.99
CA SER A 283 8.51 -7.88 22.30
C SER A 283 9.06 -8.57 21.06
N TYR A 284 9.13 -7.84 19.98
CA TYR A 284 9.74 -8.24 18.72
C TYR A 284 11.05 -7.51 18.55
N ARG A 285 12.11 -8.26 18.33
CA ARG A 285 13.47 -7.73 18.21
C ARG A 285 14.08 -8.18 16.89
N THR A 286 15.01 -7.40 16.38
CA THR A 286 15.82 -7.76 15.24
C THR A 286 16.67 -9.00 15.54
N TYR A 287 16.99 -9.74 14.51
CA TYR A 287 17.84 -10.93 14.55
C TYR A 287 19.03 -10.76 13.59
N PRO A 288 20.10 -11.59 13.71
CA PRO A 288 21.21 -11.55 12.78
C PRO A 288 20.72 -11.78 11.34
N ALA A 289 20.87 -10.78 10.48
CA ALA A 289 20.51 -10.87 9.07
C ALA A 289 21.69 -11.32 8.22
N PRO A 290 21.46 -12.06 7.11
CA PRO A 290 22.51 -12.49 6.20
C PRO A 290 23.18 -11.32 5.45
N TYR A 291 22.53 -10.15 5.46
CA TYR A 291 22.99 -8.91 4.84
C TYR A 291 22.67 -7.76 5.78
N GLN A 292 23.68 -6.95 6.11
CA GLN A 292 23.55 -5.75 6.93
C GLN A 292 23.84 -4.53 6.06
N PHE A 293 22.95 -3.55 6.05
CA PHE A 293 23.13 -2.33 5.29
C PHE A 293 23.32 -1.14 6.25
N ASP A 294 24.52 -0.57 6.27
CA ASP A 294 24.93 0.46 7.22
C ASP A 294 24.93 1.88 6.62
N GLN A 295 24.81 2.02 5.29
CA GLN A 295 24.85 3.30 4.61
C GLN A 295 23.60 4.14 4.94
N PRO A 296 23.64 5.45 4.69
CA PRO A 296 22.53 6.37 4.92
C PRO A 296 21.20 5.88 4.36
N LEU A 297 20.13 6.00 5.16
CA LEU A 297 18.78 5.55 4.83
C LEU A 297 17.79 6.71 5.03
N VAL A 298 17.03 7.03 3.99
CA VAL A 298 15.89 7.94 4.02
C VAL A 298 14.62 7.13 3.80
N LEU A 299 13.62 7.30 4.66
CA LEU A 299 12.28 6.74 4.47
C LEU A 299 11.36 7.82 3.91
N LEU A 300 10.61 7.50 2.86
CA LEU A 300 9.57 8.37 2.34
C LEU A 300 8.20 7.79 2.69
N VAL A 301 7.37 8.57 3.36
CA VAL A 301 6.06 8.13 3.89
C VAL A 301 4.95 9.11 3.53
N ASN A 302 3.70 8.62 3.53
CA ASN A 302 2.51 9.45 3.34
C ASN A 302 1.36 8.99 4.25
N ASN A 303 0.20 9.65 4.12
CA ASN A 303 -1.00 9.36 4.91
C ASN A 303 -1.63 7.98 4.65
N ASN A 304 -1.18 7.27 3.63
CA ASN A 304 -1.59 5.89 3.34
C ASN A 304 -0.56 4.86 3.87
N THR A 305 0.62 5.31 4.32
CA THR A 305 1.58 4.43 5.03
C THR A 305 0.98 3.99 6.35
N ALA A 306 0.80 2.69 6.58
CA ALA A 306 0.04 2.19 7.72
C ALA A 306 0.58 0.89 8.34
N SER A 307 0.24 0.61 9.61
CA SER A 307 0.46 -0.68 10.30
C SER A 307 1.93 -1.15 10.29
N ALA A 308 2.26 -2.31 9.68
CA ALA A 308 3.64 -2.84 9.64
C ALA A 308 4.64 -1.86 8.99
N ALA A 309 4.19 -1.01 8.04
CA ALA A 309 5.02 0.05 7.47
C ALA A 309 5.32 1.15 8.51
N GLU A 310 4.34 1.47 9.38
CA GLU A 310 4.56 2.40 10.48
C GLU A 310 5.46 1.80 11.56
N VAL A 311 5.34 0.50 11.82
CA VAL A 311 6.25 -0.23 12.74
C VAL A 311 7.69 -0.15 12.27
N LEU A 312 7.96 -0.41 10.97
CA LEU A 312 9.30 -0.27 10.41
C LEU A 312 9.80 1.18 10.51
N ALA A 313 8.96 2.13 10.11
CA ALA A 313 9.33 3.55 10.14
C ALA A 313 9.60 4.04 11.57
N ALA A 314 8.78 3.63 12.55
CA ALA A 314 9.02 3.93 13.97
C ALA A 314 10.35 3.37 14.46
N ALA A 315 10.60 2.08 14.23
CA ALA A 315 11.84 1.45 14.69
C ALA A 315 13.08 2.12 14.12
N LEU A 316 13.09 2.44 12.81
CA LEU A 316 14.23 3.09 12.16
C LEU A 316 14.39 4.56 12.57
N GLN A 317 13.30 5.28 12.81
CA GLN A 317 13.32 6.67 13.31
C GLN A 317 13.81 6.73 14.75
N GLU A 318 13.25 5.88 15.63
CA GLU A 318 13.49 5.92 17.08
C GLU A 318 14.88 5.38 17.47
N HIS A 319 15.46 4.51 16.65
CA HIS A 319 16.87 4.09 16.77
C HIS A 319 17.86 5.00 16.02
N ASP A 320 17.46 6.19 15.59
CA ASP A 320 18.29 7.15 14.86
C ASP A 320 19.00 6.56 13.64
N ARG A 321 18.41 5.50 13.04
CA ARG A 321 18.97 4.79 11.91
C ARG A 321 18.63 5.45 10.56
N ALA A 322 17.47 6.12 10.48
CA ALA A 322 16.98 6.75 9.28
C ALA A 322 16.35 8.11 9.56
N LEU A 323 16.32 8.98 8.55
CA LEU A 323 15.42 10.14 8.54
C LEU A 323 14.12 9.76 7.84
N VAL A 324 12.99 10.08 8.47
CA VAL A 324 11.67 9.92 7.89
C VAL A 324 11.25 11.24 7.25
N ALA A 325 10.90 11.19 5.96
CA ALA A 325 10.49 12.34 5.16
C ALA A 325 9.10 12.12 4.55
N GLY A 326 8.36 13.18 4.30
CA GLY A 326 7.04 13.10 3.66
C GLY A 326 5.90 13.68 4.47
N GLN A 327 4.79 12.97 4.57
CA GLN A 327 3.59 13.38 5.29
C GLN A 327 3.34 12.46 6.51
N PRO A 328 2.62 12.93 7.55
CA PRO A 328 2.22 12.09 8.66
C PRO A 328 1.49 10.83 8.18
N THR A 329 1.81 9.68 8.79
CA THR A 329 1.27 8.39 8.39
C THR A 329 -0.17 8.17 8.88
N PHE A 330 -0.77 7.05 8.53
CA PHE A 330 -2.17 6.73 8.81
C PHE A 330 -2.50 6.68 10.30
N GLY A 331 -1.67 6.04 11.11
CA GLY A 331 -1.87 5.88 12.55
C GLY A 331 -2.69 4.64 12.91
N LYS A 332 -2.35 3.48 12.33
CA LYS A 332 -2.92 2.18 12.71
C LYS A 332 -1.96 1.43 13.62
N GLY A 333 -2.23 1.52 14.92
CA GLY A 333 -1.41 0.91 15.97
C GLY A 333 -2.05 -0.31 16.65
N VAL A 334 -2.96 -1.01 15.98
CA VAL A 334 -3.68 -2.18 16.52
C VAL A 334 -3.37 -3.45 15.73
N VAL A 335 -3.56 -4.58 16.41
CA VAL A 335 -3.43 -5.93 15.86
C VAL A 335 -4.82 -6.55 15.78
N GLU A 336 -5.23 -6.98 14.59
CA GLU A 336 -6.42 -7.80 14.43
C GLU A 336 -6.05 -9.28 14.43
N HIS A 337 -6.80 -10.06 15.19
CA HIS A 337 -6.80 -11.51 15.05
C HIS A 337 -7.93 -11.92 14.11
N VAL A 338 -7.60 -12.70 13.12
CA VAL A 338 -8.59 -13.34 12.26
C VAL A 338 -8.93 -14.70 12.82
N ILE A 339 -10.18 -14.84 13.23
CA ILE A 339 -10.74 -16.05 13.82
C ILE A 339 -11.65 -16.71 12.76
N ALA A 340 -11.33 -17.94 12.37
CA ALA A 340 -12.24 -18.72 11.53
C ALA A 340 -13.42 -19.20 12.39
N LEU A 341 -14.62 -18.72 12.10
CA LEU A 341 -15.85 -19.18 12.75
C LEU A 341 -16.35 -20.49 12.15
N SER A 342 -16.05 -20.72 10.86
CA SER A 342 -16.25 -21.95 10.13
C SER A 342 -15.30 -21.98 8.93
N GLU A 343 -15.37 -23.04 8.12
CA GLU A 343 -14.59 -23.10 6.86
C GLU A 343 -14.92 -21.94 5.88
N LYS A 344 -16.04 -21.27 6.09
CA LYS A 344 -16.61 -20.29 5.15
C LYS A 344 -16.83 -18.90 5.72
N MET A 345 -16.56 -18.67 6.99
CA MET A 345 -16.81 -17.39 7.67
C MET A 345 -15.67 -17.05 8.60
N GLY A 346 -15.36 -15.77 8.70
CA GLY A 346 -14.31 -15.26 9.56
C GLY A 346 -14.71 -14.01 10.32
N LEU A 347 -14.00 -13.79 11.41
CA LEU A 347 -14.08 -12.60 12.25
C LEU A 347 -12.69 -11.99 12.38
N ALA A 348 -12.51 -10.74 11.96
CA ALA A 348 -11.37 -9.95 12.41
C ALA A 348 -11.77 -9.22 13.67
N LEU A 349 -10.94 -9.29 14.68
CA LEU A 349 -11.15 -8.61 15.96
C LEU A 349 -9.87 -7.91 16.38
N THR A 350 -9.95 -6.63 16.72
CA THR A 350 -8.85 -5.91 17.36
C THR A 350 -8.57 -6.53 18.73
N ALA A 351 -7.39 -7.16 18.85
CA ALA A 351 -7.02 -7.96 20.02
C ALA A 351 -5.84 -7.39 20.80
N ALA A 352 -5.01 -6.54 20.19
CA ALA A 352 -3.82 -6.00 20.82
C ALA A 352 -3.43 -4.63 20.21
N ARG A 353 -2.43 -3.99 20.84
CA ARG A 353 -1.85 -2.71 20.40
C ARG A 353 -0.36 -2.83 20.16
N TYR A 354 0.14 -1.99 19.26
CA TYR A 354 1.57 -1.78 19.04
C TYR A 354 2.10 -0.66 19.92
N VAL A 355 3.20 -0.93 20.58
CA VAL A 355 4.02 0.05 21.29
C VAL A 355 5.40 0.08 20.64
N THR A 356 5.86 1.26 20.27
CA THR A 356 7.14 1.48 19.60
C THR A 356 8.32 1.35 20.57
N PRO A 357 9.57 1.32 20.11
CA PRO A 357 10.74 1.24 20.98
C PRO A 357 10.79 2.29 22.08
N CYS A 358 10.42 3.54 21.81
CA CYS A 358 10.38 4.61 22.81
C CYS A 358 9.14 4.58 23.72
N GLY A 359 8.23 3.60 23.57
CA GLY A 359 7.07 3.39 24.43
C GLY A 359 5.79 4.13 24.01
N ARG A 360 5.75 4.78 22.83
CA ARG A 360 4.54 5.45 22.34
C ARG A 360 3.61 4.49 21.58
N SER A 361 2.31 4.78 21.59
CA SER A 361 1.34 4.11 20.73
C SER A 361 1.32 4.73 19.34
N LEU A 362 1.23 3.88 18.29
CA LEU A 362 1.01 4.32 16.92
C LEU A 362 -0.46 4.63 16.64
N GLN A 363 -1.38 4.18 17.50
CA GLN A 363 -2.82 4.31 17.22
C GLN A 363 -3.27 5.77 17.25
N ARG A 364 -3.85 6.23 16.15
CA ARG A 364 -4.55 7.51 16.09
C ARG A 364 -5.87 7.40 16.86
N PRO A 365 -6.23 8.38 17.68
CA PRO A 365 -7.54 8.41 18.33
C PRO A 365 -8.67 8.34 17.31
N LEU A 366 -9.64 7.46 17.56
CA LEU A 366 -10.81 7.29 16.69
C LEU A 366 -12.05 7.75 17.46
N PRO A 367 -12.53 8.99 17.25
CA PRO A 367 -13.70 9.53 17.95
C PRO A 367 -14.93 8.64 17.79
N GLY A 368 -15.66 8.42 18.90
CA GLY A 368 -16.89 7.61 18.90
C GLY A 368 -16.66 6.09 19.04
N THR A 369 -15.44 5.63 19.16
CA THR A 369 -15.11 4.20 19.34
C THR A 369 -14.50 3.95 20.72
N ALA A 370 -14.41 2.66 21.13
CA ALA A 370 -13.70 2.25 22.35
C ALA A 370 -12.23 2.70 22.35
N LEU A 371 -11.58 2.74 21.19
CA LEU A 371 -10.20 3.18 21.01
C LEU A 371 -9.97 4.68 21.28
N ALA A 372 -11.03 5.51 21.22
CA ALA A 372 -10.92 6.94 21.52
C ALA A 372 -10.76 7.22 23.04
N LYS A 373 -11.30 6.33 23.88
CA LYS A 373 -11.32 6.53 25.34
C LYS A 373 -10.03 6.09 26.02
N GLU A 374 -9.29 5.19 25.42
CA GLU A 374 -8.14 4.54 26.06
C GLU A 374 -6.79 5.18 25.72
N VAL A 375 -6.72 5.89 24.60
CA VAL A 375 -5.50 6.61 24.20
C VAL A 375 -5.62 8.02 24.77
N GLY A 376 -5.13 8.29 25.95
CA GLY A 376 -5.18 9.58 26.66
C GLY A 376 -4.55 10.76 25.89
N TYR A 377 -4.98 10.98 24.66
CA TYR A 377 -4.55 12.08 23.82
C TYR A 377 -5.42 13.32 24.08
N ASN A 378 -4.82 14.29 24.70
CA ASN A 378 -5.35 15.65 24.74
C ASN A 378 -5.07 16.28 23.35
N THR A 379 -5.96 16.07 22.37
CA THR A 379 -5.92 16.86 21.15
C THR A 379 -6.37 18.27 21.54
N GLY A 380 -5.48 19.23 21.52
CA GLY A 380 -5.75 20.64 21.79
C GLY A 380 -6.70 21.32 20.77
N GLN A 381 -7.70 20.61 20.27
CA GLN A 381 -8.83 21.17 19.54
C GLN A 381 -10.03 21.29 20.49
N PRO A 382 -10.73 22.43 20.50
CA PRO A 382 -11.92 22.60 21.32
C PRO A 382 -13.01 21.65 20.82
N GLU A 383 -13.36 20.66 21.68
CA GLU A 383 -14.54 19.82 21.46
C GLU A 383 -15.79 20.71 21.34
N GLN A 384 -16.53 20.55 20.24
CA GLN A 384 -17.93 20.98 20.20
C GLN A 384 -18.71 20.04 21.14
N ARG A 385 -18.88 20.51 22.38
CA ARG A 385 -19.67 19.84 23.40
C ARG A 385 -21.12 19.76 22.98
N VAL A 386 -21.62 18.54 22.85
CA VAL A 386 -23.05 18.27 23.08
C VAL A 386 -23.23 18.20 24.60
N PRO A 387 -24.13 18.99 25.21
CA PRO A 387 -24.26 19.00 26.66
C PRO A 387 -25.00 17.74 27.14
N ASP A 388 -24.29 16.83 27.76
CA ASP A 388 -24.91 15.79 28.59
C ASP A 388 -24.95 16.28 30.04
N LYS A 389 -26.16 16.34 30.57
CA LYS A 389 -26.45 16.83 31.94
C LYS A 389 -26.01 15.75 32.94
N GLY A 390 -24.94 15.99 33.68
CA GLY A 390 -24.76 15.43 35.01
C GLY A 390 -23.60 14.47 35.24
N ARG A 391 -22.37 14.82 34.79
CA ARG A 391 -21.17 14.25 35.42
C ARG A 391 -20.00 15.23 35.31
N GLU A 392 -19.56 15.77 36.45
CA GLU A 392 -18.30 16.50 36.56
C GLU A 392 -17.15 15.53 36.19
N VAL A 393 -16.56 15.73 35.02
CA VAL A 393 -15.30 15.09 34.66
C VAL A 393 -14.20 16.07 35.02
N THR A 394 -13.54 15.82 36.13
CA THR A 394 -12.27 16.47 36.47
C THR A 394 -11.29 16.21 35.31
N SER A 395 -10.97 17.27 34.59
CA SER A 395 -9.93 17.27 33.55
C SER A 395 -8.58 17.10 34.24
N VAL A 396 -8.07 15.89 34.26
CA VAL A 396 -6.64 15.66 34.53
C VAL A 396 -5.91 16.14 33.28
N ALA A 397 -5.25 17.28 33.36
CA ALA A 397 -4.29 17.73 32.38
C ALA A 397 -3.18 16.67 32.32
N THR A 398 -3.21 15.81 31.33
CA THR A 398 -2.13 14.89 31.04
C THR A 398 -1.01 15.73 30.43
N GLU A 399 0.11 15.88 31.17
CA GLU A 399 1.37 16.38 30.62
C GLU A 399 1.62 15.66 29.29
N SER A 400 1.91 16.40 28.21
CA SER A 400 2.30 15.82 26.94
C SER A 400 3.58 15.06 27.16
N SER A 401 3.49 13.73 27.28
CA SER A 401 4.68 12.88 27.39
C SER A 401 5.51 13.08 26.13
N THR A 402 6.67 13.72 26.30
CA THR A 402 7.63 13.94 25.22
C THR A 402 8.41 12.64 25.07
N PHE A 403 8.30 11.99 23.93
CA PHE A 403 9.09 10.82 23.59
C PHE A 403 10.38 11.27 22.88
N HIS A 404 11.41 10.44 22.95
CA HIS A 404 12.71 10.74 22.36
C HIS A 404 13.27 9.51 21.62
N THR A 405 14.08 9.75 20.62
CA THR A 405 14.89 8.70 20.00
C THR A 405 16.03 8.29 20.91
N ASP A 406 16.79 7.26 20.54
CA ASP A 406 17.96 6.80 21.31
C ASP A 406 19.00 7.92 21.53
N ASP A 407 19.17 8.84 20.56
CA ASP A 407 20.07 10.00 20.65
C ASP A 407 19.40 11.26 21.24
N GLY A 408 18.18 11.13 21.76
CA GLY A 408 17.46 12.21 22.45
C GLY A 408 16.74 13.21 21.53
N ARG A 409 16.54 12.94 20.24
CA ARG A 409 15.70 13.75 19.37
C ARG A 409 14.22 13.68 19.82
N PRO A 410 13.52 14.81 19.97
CA PRO A 410 12.12 14.79 20.39
C PRO A 410 11.24 14.17 19.30
N ILE A 411 10.32 13.29 19.72
CA ILE A 411 9.31 12.68 18.88
C ILE A 411 7.92 13.12 19.33
N THR A 412 7.09 13.52 18.37
CA THR A 412 5.71 13.91 18.64
C THR A 412 4.83 12.67 18.85
N ALA A 413 4.11 12.61 19.96
CA ALA A 413 3.02 11.68 20.15
C ALA A 413 1.77 12.19 19.39
N GLY A 414 0.90 11.28 18.93
CA GLY A 414 -0.36 11.75 18.31
C GLY A 414 -0.94 10.86 17.22
N GLY A 415 -0.51 9.60 17.17
CA GLY A 415 -1.00 8.61 16.22
C GLY A 415 -0.28 8.68 14.86
N GLY A 416 0.31 7.55 14.51
CA GLY A 416 1.16 7.42 13.34
C GLY A 416 2.57 7.97 13.54
N ILE A 417 3.30 8.05 12.42
CA ILE A 417 4.66 8.58 12.36
C ILE A 417 4.60 10.02 11.86
N THR A 418 5.16 10.92 12.65
CA THR A 418 5.42 12.30 12.20
C THR A 418 6.79 12.32 11.53
N PRO A 419 6.89 12.74 10.24
CA PRO A 419 8.17 12.81 9.56
C PRO A 419 9.13 13.81 10.21
N ASP A 420 10.42 13.47 10.25
CA ASP A 420 11.51 14.38 10.67
C ASP A 420 11.62 15.57 9.71
N VAL A 421 11.27 15.34 8.44
CA VAL A 421 11.29 16.36 7.37
C VAL A 421 9.96 16.34 6.64
N PRO A 422 9.06 17.30 6.92
CA PRO A 422 7.80 17.39 6.20
C PRO A 422 8.02 17.71 4.72
N ILE A 423 7.44 16.90 3.84
CA ILE A 423 7.43 17.13 2.39
C ILE A 423 6.00 16.98 1.88
N SER A 424 5.40 18.10 1.49
CA SER A 424 4.05 18.10 0.94
C SER A 424 4.00 17.40 -0.42
N SER A 425 2.92 16.68 -0.69
CA SER A 425 2.64 16.18 -2.04
C SER A 425 2.37 17.35 -2.98
N ARG A 426 2.61 17.14 -4.28
CA ARG A 426 2.16 18.09 -5.29
C ARG A 426 0.64 18.16 -5.25
N THR A 427 0.09 19.34 -5.12
CA THR A 427 -1.33 19.57 -5.36
C THR A 427 -1.56 19.43 -6.86
N SER A 428 -2.26 18.40 -7.30
CA SER A 428 -2.61 18.25 -8.71
C SER A 428 -3.63 19.31 -9.08
N ASP A 429 -3.35 20.00 -10.18
CA ASP A 429 -4.32 20.88 -10.82
C ASP A 429 -5.59 20.09 -11.19
N PRO A 430 -6.80 20.64 -11.04
CA PRO A 430 -8.03 19.97 -11.45
C PRO A 430 -8.02 19.53 -12.92
N TRP A 431 -7.40 20.30 -13.81
CA TRP A 431 -7.28 19.96 -15.22
C TRP A 431 -6.37 18.75 -15.45
N VAL A 432 -5.21 18.72 -14.80
CA VAL A 432 -4.29 17.57 -14.82
C VAL A 432 -4.97 16.32 -14.25
N THR A 433 -5.70 16.46 -13.15
CA THR A 433 -6.48 15.37 -12.55
C THR A 433 -7.51 14.84 -13.54
N PHE A 434 -8.21 15.72 -14.25
CA PHE A 434 -9.17 15.36 -15.28
C PHE A 434 -8.50 14.61 -16.45
N LEU A 435 -7.32 15.06 -16.93
CA LEU A 435 -6.57 14.38 -17.98
C LEU A 435 -6.16 12.95 -17.58
N ASN A 436 -5.65 12.79 -16.35
CA ASN A 436 -5.27 11.47 -15.81
C ASN A 436 -6.49 10.55 -15.71
N GLN A 437 -7.61 11.05 -15.19
CA GLN A 437 -8.85 10.26 -15.09
C GLN A 437 -9.41 9.81 -16.43
N ARG A 438 -9.18 10.56 -17.50
CA ARG A 438 -9.60 10.20 -18.87
C ARG A 438 -8.62 9.29 -19.59
N GLY A 439 -7.43 9.02 -19.05
CA GLY A 439 -6.39 8.19 -19.66
C GLY A 439 -5.91 8.71 -21.01
N VAL A 440 -5.98 10.03 -21.19
CA VAL A 440 -5.61 10.65 -22.48
C VAL A 440 -4.13 10.49 -22.80
N PHE A 441 -3.27 10.39 -21.78
CA PHE A 441 -1.83 10.21 -21.95
C PHE A 441 -1.51 8.85 -22.59
N THR A 442 -2.08 7.76 -22.08
CA THR A 442 -1.89 6.41 -22.63
C THR A 442 -2.50 6.29 -24.03
N SER A 443 -3.68 6.91 -24.24
CA SER A 443 -4.33 6.95 -25.55
C SER A 443 -3.47 7.70 -26.58
N PHE A 444 -2.92 8.86 -26.22
CA PHE A 444 -1.98 9.61 -27.04
C PHE A 444 -0.70 8.83 -27.32
N ALA A 445 -0.10 8.24 -26.29
CA ALA A 445 1.11 7.44 -26.44
C ALA A 445 0.91 6.28 -27.42
N SER A 446 -0.24 5.59 -27.35
CA SER A 446 -0.59 4.52 -28.28
C SER A 446 -0.74 5.02 -29.71
N GLU A 447 -1.41 6.18 -29.94
CA GLU A 447 -1.53 6.81 -31.25
C GLU A 447 -0.16 7.26 -31.78
N TYR A 448 0.64 7.91 -30.93
CA TYR A 448 1.98 8.37 -31.26
C TYR A 448 2.88 7.23 -31.75
N LEU A 449 2.88 6.10 -31.02
CA LEU A 449 3.67 4.92 -31.39
C LEU A 449 3.19 4.27 -32.70
N THR A 450 1.90 4.31 -32.97
CA THR A 450 1.33 3.83 -34.23
C THR A 450 1.81 4.67 -35.42
N LEU A 451 1.90 5.98 -35.26
CA LEU A 451 2.28 6.93 -36.30
C LEU A 451 3.80 7.09 -36.49
N ARG A 452 4.56 7.08 -35.39
CA ARG A 452 6.00 7.42 -35.36
C ARG A 452 6.91 6.22 -35.10
N GLY A 453 6.35 5.08 -34.66
CA GLY A 453 7.12 3.91 -34.23
C GLY A 453 7.70 4.04 -32.82
N LYS A 454 8.55 3.09 -32.44
CA LYS A 454 9.16 3.03 -31.13
C LYS A 454 10.15 4.18 -30.92
N VAL A 455 10.15 4.76 -29.72
CA VAL A 455 11.14 5.77 -29.30
C VAL A 455 12.30 5.11 -28.54
N PRO A 456 13.53 5.65 -28.60
CA PRO A 456 14.68 5.14 -27.83
C PRO A 456 14.57 5.50 -26.34
N LYS A 457 15.34 4.82 -25.48
CA LYS A 457 15.40 5.12 -24.03
C LYS A 457 15.89 6.56 -23.71
N SER A 458 16.62 7.19 -24.62
CA SER A 458 17.06 8.60 -24.51
C SER A 458 16.02 9.61 -24.98
N PHE A 459 14.81 9.17 -25.32
CA PHE A 459 13.76 10.06 -25.81
C PHE A 459 13.31 11.05 -24.74
N GLU A 460 13.21 12.32 -25.13
CA GLU A 460 12.63 13.39 -24.33
C GLU A 460 11.55 14.12 -25.17
N PRO A 461 10.31 14.24 -24.65
CA PRO A 461 9.26 14.98 -25.33
C PRO A 461 9.64 16.45 -25.52
N ASP A 462 9.72 16.90 -26.78
CA ASP A 462 9.95 18.28 -27.17
C ASP A 462 8.65 19.07 -27.32
N LEU A 463 8.74 20.28 -27.87
CA LEU A 463 7.56 21.11 -28.13
C LEU A 463 6.66 20.52 -29.21
N GLN A 464 7.24 19.82 -30.22
CA GLN A 464 6.45 19.22 -31.29
C GLN A 464 5.56 18.08 -30.75
N VAL A 465 6.08 17.32 -29.77
CA VAL A 465 5.30 16.28 -29.08
C VAL A 465 4.17 16.90 -28.27
N LEU A 466 4.43 18.02 -27.58
CA LEU A 466 3.39 18.74 -26.84
C LEU A 466 2.31 19.34 -27.76
N ASP A 467 2.71 19.92 -28.87
CA ASP A 467 1.76 20.44 -29.87
C ASP A 467 0.89 19.32 -30.43
N GLY A 468 1.50 18.17 -30.77
CA GLY A 468 0.77 16.98 -31.18
C GLY A 468 -0.19 16.46 -30.10
N PHE A 469 0.19 16.56 -28.81
CA PHE A 469 -0.71 16.22 -27.71
C PHE A 469 -1.87 17.22 -27.58
N LYS A 470 -1.61 18.51 -27.76
CA LYS A 470 -2.66 19.55 -27.76
C LYS A 470 -3.67 19.32 -28.89
N ASP A 471 -3.20 19.00 -30.08
CA ASP A 471 -4.05 18.65 -31.23
C ASP A 471 -4.87 17.37 -30.98
N PHE A 472 -4.24 16.35 -30.36
CA PHE A 472 -4.93 15.12 -29.95
C PHE A 472 -6.06 15.43 -28.96
N LEU A 473 -5.81 16.25 -27.91
CA LEU A 473 -6.83 16.66 -26.95
C LEU A 473 -8.00 17.36 -27.65
N GLY A 474 -7.71 18.25 -28.62
CA GLY A 474 -8.74 18.91 -29.44
C GLY A 474 -9.62 17.92 -30.21
N ARG A 475 -9.02 16.90 -30.84
CA ARG A 475 -9.77 15.82 -31.52
C ARG A 475 -10.63 14.99 -30.57
N GLN A 476 -10.19 14.84 -29.30
CA GLN A 476 -10.97 14.16 -28.25
C GLN A 476 -12.05 15.06 -27.61
N GLY A 477 -12.23 16.29 -28.11
CA GLY A 477 -13.18 17.25 -27.54
C GLY A 477 -12.76 17.79 -26.17
N VAL A 478 -11.49 17.69 -25.82
CA VAL A 478 -10.94 18.19 -24.55
C VAL A 478 -10.44 19.61 -24.76
N ARG A 479 -11.06 20.56 -24.08
CA ARG A 479 -10.60 21.95 -24.09
C ARG A 479 -9.30 22.08 -23.29
N VAL A 480 -8.31 22.74 -23.88
CA VAL A 480 -7.03 23.07 -23.23
C VAL A 480 -7.11 24.51 -22.71
N PRO A 481 -7.11 24.73 -21.38
CA PRO A 481 -7.06 26.06 -20.83
C PRO A 481 -5.65 26.63 -20.95
N GLU A 482 -5.50 27.77 -21.63
CA GLU A 482 -4.17 28.36 -21.88
C GLU A 482 -3.44 28.73 -20.56
N GLU A 483 -4.18 29.08 -19.53
CA GLU A 483 -3.65 29.42 -18.20
C GLU A 483 -2.89 28.27 -17.52
N TYR A 484 -3.32 27.01 -17.76
CA TYR A 484 -2.66 25.80 -17.20
C TYR A 484 -1.60 25.25 -18.15
N TRP A 485 -1.79 25.39 -19.47
CA TRP A 485 -0.93 24.77 -20.46
C TRP A 485 0.55 25.08 -20.28
N ALA A 486 0.89 26.37 -20.13
CA ALA A 486 2.29 26.80 -19.99
C ALA A 486 2.93 26.30 -18.69
N GLY A 487 2.19 26.35 -17.59
CA GLY A 487 2.66 25.93 -16.26
C GLY A 487 2.85 24.41 -16.13
N ASP A 488 2.00 23.63 -16.80
CA ASP A 488 1.98 22.18 -16.69
C ASP A 488 2.85 21.45 -17.73
N GLN A 489 3.45 22.15 -18.69
CA GLN A 489 4.30 21.52 -19.73
C GLN A 489 5.35 20.54 -19.15
N PRO A 490 6.09 20.86 -18.07
CA PRO A 490 7.04 19.91 -17.48
C PRO A 490 6.36 18.60 -17.04
N TYR A 491 5.20 18.71 -16.41
CA TYR A 491 4.41 17.54 -15.98
C TYR A 491 3.87 16.76 -17.19
N LEU A 492 3.31 17.45 -18.19
CA LEU A 492 2.79 16.81 -19.40
C LEU A 492 3.87 16.01 -20.12
N LYS A 493 5.09 16.55 -20.25
CA LYS A 493 6.24 15.85 -20.83
C LYS A 493 6.56 14.57 -20.06
N VAL A 494 6.63 14.64 -18.74
CA VAL A 494 6.88 13.47 -17.89
C VAL A 494 5.79 12.41 -18.11
N ARG A 495 4.50 12.79 -18.06
CA ARG A 495 3.39 11.86 -18.25
C ARG A 495 3.38 11.22 -19.65
N ILE A 496 3.63 11.98 -20.70
CA ILE A 496 3.74 11.47 -22.06
C ILE A 496 4.90 10.46 -22.16
N LYS A 497 6.07 10.81 -21.63
CA LYS A 497 7.23 9.91 -21.62
C LYS A 497 6.96 8.63 -20.84
N THR A 498 6.35 8.75 -19.65
CA THR A 498 5.94 7.62 -18.80
C THR A 498 5.08 6.63 -19.61
N GLU A 499 4.03 7.13 -20.28
CA GLU A 499 3.12 6.25 -21.03
C GLU A 499 3.76 5.65 -22.29
N LEU A 500 4.61 6.40 -22.99
CA LEU A 500 5.40 5.85 -24.08
C LEU A 500 6.30 4.71 -23.62
N PHE A 501 6.95 4.88 -22.47
CA PHE A 501 7.84 3.87 -21.91
C PHE A 501 7.07 2.67 -21.37
N ASN A 502 5.91 2.89 -20.73
CA ASN A 502 5.00 1.81 -20.33
C ASN A 502 4.64 0.90 -21.51
N LEU A 503 4.31 1.48 -22.64
CA LEU A 503 3.87 0.74 -23.83
C LEU A 503 5.02 0.07 -24.60
N ILE A 504 6.25 0.57 -24.50
CA ILE A 504 7.41 0.05 -25.24
C ILE A 504 8.25 -0.92 -24.42
N TYR A 505 8.52 -0.53 -23.16
CA TYR A 505 9.52 -1.16 -22.29
C TYR A 505 8.92 -1.82 -21.06
N GLY A 506 7.64 -1.54 -20.74
CA GLY A 506 6.94 -2.02 -19.54
C GLY A 506 6.87 -0.98 -18.42
N LEU A 507 6.02 -1.28 -17.42
CA LEU A 507 5.72 -0.36 -16.32
C LEU A 507 6.97 0.05 -15.53
N THR A 508 7.91 -0.86 -15.31
CA THR A 508 9.16 -0.56 -14.60
C THR A 508 9.88 0.67 -15.16
N PHE A 509 9.94 0.81 -16.49
CA PHE A 509 10.61 1.95 -17.12
C PHE A 509 9.80 3.25 -17.06
N GLY A 510 8.49 3.17 -17.20
CA GLY A 510 7.62 4.33 -17.03
C GLY A 510 7.59 4.80 -15.58
N ASP A 511 7.52 3.89 -14.64
CA ASP A 511 7.58 4.16 -13.20
C ASP A 511 8.90 4.84 -12.80
N GLU A 512 10.03 4.41 -13.39
CA GLU A 512 11.32 5.08 -13.19
C GLU A 512 11.28 6.53 -13.67
N VAL A 513 10.70 6.81 -14.83
CA VAL A 513 10.54 8.18 -15.37
C VAL A 513 9.70 9.03 -14.42
N GLU A 514 8.56 8.52 -13.96
CA GLU A 514 7.67 9.22 -13.05
C GLU A 514 8.30 9.48 -11.69
N THR A 515 8.96 8.47 -11.12
CA THR A 515 9.61 8.54 -9.81
C THR A 515 10.77 9.55 -9.83
N ARG A 516 11.60 9.55 -10.88
CA ARG A 516 12.69 10.54 -11.00
C ARG A 516 12.18 11.97 -11.09
N ALA A 517 11.00 12.18 -11.64
CA ALA A 517 10.37 13.49 -11.77
C ALA A 517 9.52 13.88 -10.54
N ASP A 518 9.31 12.97 -9.60
CA ASP A 518 8.51 13.23 -8.39
C ASP A 518 9.20 14.24 -7.47
N PRO A 519 8.58 15.41 -7.19
CA PRO A 519 9.18 16.43 -6.33
C PRO A 519 9.43 15.96 -4.88
N GLN A 520 8.65 15.01 -4.36
CA GLN A 520 8.88 14.45 -3.03
C GLN A 520 10.14 13.59 -3.03
N VAL A 521 10.33 12.74 -4.04
CA VAL A 521 11.53 11.91 -4.22
C VAL A 521 12.77 12.78 -4.38
N GLN A 522 12.70 13.81 -5.23
CA GLN A 522 13.81 14.75 -5.45
C GLN A 522 14.21 15.52 -4.18
N LYS A 523 13.21 15.91 -3.35
CA LYS A 523 13.49 16.56 -2.07
C LYS A 523 14.07 15.58 -1.04
N ALA A 524 13.55 14.35 -0.99
CA ALA A 524 14.05 13.31 -0.11
C ALA A 524 15.49 12.90 -0.45
N ALA A 525 15.83 12.81 -1.73
CA ALA A 525 17.21 12.54 -2.18
C ALA A 525 18.24 13.58 -1.68
N LYS A 526 17.82 14.80 -1.44
CA LYS A 526 18.72 15.87 -0.90
C LYS A 526 18.99 15.73 0.60
N LEU A 527 18.38 14.75 1.29
CA LEU A 527 18.54 14.58 2.74
C LEU A 527 19.73 13.68 3.14
N PHE A 528 20.35 12.97 2.21
CA PHE A 528 21.46 12.04 2.50
C PHE A 528 22.62 12.65 3.29
N PRO A 529 23.10 13.88 3.02
CA PRO A 529 24.12 14.52 3.84
C PRO A 529 23.71 14.63 5.31
N ARG A 530 22.43 14.95 5.56
CA ARG A 530 21.86 15.10 6.90
C ARG A 530 21.74 13.76 7.64
N VAL A 531 21.42 12.67 6.92
CA VAL A 531 21.45 11.30 7.49
C VAL A 531 22.87 10.91 7.87
N SER A 532 23.85 11.25 7.02
CA SER A 532 25.27 10.96 7.31
C SER A 532 25.77 11.68 8.55
N GLU A 533 25.24 12.87 8.86
CA GLU A 533 25.53 13.59 10.11
C GLU A 533 24.85 12.89 11.31
N LEU A 534 23.60 12.46 11.15
CA LEU A 534 22.87 11.71 12.18
C LEU A 534 23.63 10.45 12.59
N LEU A 535 24.09 9.64 11.63
CA LEU A 535 24.83 8.41 11.89
C LEU A 535 26.19 8.64 12.56
N LYS A 536 26.83 9.79 12.35
CA LYS A 536 28.10 10.15 13.03
C LYS A 536 27.89 10.54 14.49
N SER A 537 26.78 11.21 14.83
CA SER A 537 26.43 11.55 16.21
C SER A 537 26.19 10.31 17.06
N THR A 538 25.52 9.31 16.50
CA THR A 538 25.23 8.02 17.18
C THR A 538 26.52 7.26 17.54
N VAL A 539 27.55 7.33 16.69
CA VAL A 539 28.86 6.68 16.95
C VAL A 539 29.64 7.40 18.04
N SER A 540 29.57 8.73 18.12
CA SER A 540 30.30 9.52 19.11
C SER A 540 29.65 9.48 20.51
N GLY A 541 28.33 9.28 20.62
CA GLY A 541 27.61 9.17 21.89
C GLY A 541 27.83 7.85 22.63
N SER A 542 28.12 6.75 21.94
CA SER A 542 28.33 5.42 22.54
C SER A 542 29.69 5.22 23.21
N GLY A 543 30.61 6.18 23.11
CA GLY A 543 31.95 6.15 23.68
C GLY A 543 32.10 6.74 25.12
N GLY A 544 31.01 7.31 25.67
CA GLY A 544 31.06 8.09 26.90
C GLY A 544 30.46 7.45 28.16
N ALA A 545 29.91 6.25 28.08
CA ALA A 545 29.38 5.53 29.28
C ALA A 545 30.19 4.25 29.53
N ARG A 546 31.26 4.40 30.33
CA ARG A 546 31.92 3.32 31.08
C ARG A 546 31.76 3.59 32.56
#